data_ca3aefb26bc330fc8d923b2474a44d77
#
_entry.id   ca3aefb26bc330fc8d923b2474a44d77
#
_cell.length_a   1.000
_cell.length_b   1.000
_cell.length_c   1.000
_cell.angle_alpha   90.00
_cell.angle_beta   90.00
_cell.angle_gamma   90.00
#
_symmetry.space_group_name_H-M   'P 1'
#
loop_
_entity.id
_entity.type
_entity.pdbx_description
1 polymer ?
#
loop_
_entity_poly.entity_id
_entity_poly.type
_entity_poly.pdbx_seq_one_letter_code
_entity_poly.pdbx_strand_id
1 'polypeptide(L)'
;EADHLAANSFMLEEFLANELDAGNLDLRLRALECKKALLHGHCHQKAFSVLSPVQRVLGLIPELELETIDSSCCGMAGSFGYEKEHYDASIEMGSLSLFPAITGEKADCLIVADGASCRGQIEHGTGRAPLHVARVLQMALAER
;
A
#
# COMPACT_ATOMS: atom_id res chain seq x y z
N GLU A 1 12.26 10.40 27.17
CA GLU A 1 12.72 10.64 25.76
C GLU A 1 12.14 9.60 24.81
N ALA A 2 12.29 8.28 25.08
CA ALA A 2 11.75 7.22 24.22
C ALA A 2 10.23 7.34 24.04
N ASP A 3 9.49 7.54 25.12
CA ASP A 3 8.03 7.70 25.08
C ASP A 3 7.61 8.92 24.27
N HIS A 4 8.39 10.02 24.35
CA HIS A 4 8.13 11.21 23.55
C HIS A 4 8.38 10.97 22.05
N LEU A 5 9.44 10.24 21.70
CA LEU A 5 9.71 9.85 20.32
C LEU A 5 8.61 8.92 19.78
N ALA A 6 8.23 7.91 20.56
CA ALA A 6 7.16 6.98 20.17
C ALA A 6 5.83 7.71 19.91
N ALA A 7 5.47 8.65 20.79
CA ALA A 7 4.23 9.41 20.68
C ALA A 7 4.22 10.42 19.50
N ASN A 8 5.39 10.71 18.90
CA ASN A 8 5.52 11.67 17.79
C ASN A 8 6.11 11.02 16.51
N SER A 9 6.13 9.70 16.44
CA SER A 9 6.58 8.96 15.26
C SER A 9 5.38 8.31 14.58
N PHE A 10 5.09 8.74 13.38
CA PHE A 10 3.93 8.28 12.58
C PHE A 10 4.40 7.79 11.23
N MET A 11 3.69 6.83 10.67
CA MET A 11 3.75 6.60 9.24
C MET A 11 3.09 7.79 8.50
N LEU A 12 3.42 7.97 7.23
CA LEU A 12 2.89 9.09 6.44
C LEU A 12 1.35 9.13 6.49
N GLU A 13 0.72 7.98 6.34
CA GLU A 13 -0.73 7.85 6.27
C GLU A 13 -1.39 8.13 7.63
N GLU A 14 -0.75 7.71 8.70
CA GLU A 14 -1.20 8.03 10.07
C GLU A 14 -1.13 9.54 10.31
N PHE A 15 0.00 10.15 9.94
CA PHE A 15 0.17 11.60 10.06
C PHE A 15 -0.90 12.34 9.25
N LEU A 16 -1.09 11.99 7.98
CA LEU A 16 -2.10 12.62 7.13
C LEU A 16 -3.52 12.45 7.69
N ALA A 17 -3.85 11.25 8.17
CA ALA A 17 -5.17 11.00 8.77
C ALA A 17 -5.39 11.82 10.03
N ASN A 18 -4.37 11.94 10.90
CA ASN A 18 -4.44 12.74 12.11
C ASN A 18 -4.60 14.24 11.79
N GLU A 19 -3.88 14.77 10.82
CA GLU A 19 -3.97 16.16 10.40
C GLU A 19 -5.33 16.48 9.73
N LEU A 20 -5.90 15.54 9.02
CA LEU A 20 -7.27 15.63 8.49
C LEU A 20 -8.30 15.72 9.62
N ASP A 21 -8.17 14.89 10.65
CA ASP A 21 -9.07 14.89 11.81
C ASP A 21 -8.96 16.17 12.62
N ALA A 22 -7.76 16.72 12.73
CA ALA A 22 -7.49 17.98 13.39
C ALA A 22 -7.96 19.20 12.58
N GLY A 23 -8.35 19.01 11.30
CA GLY A 23 -8.72 20.10 10.40
C GLY A 23 -7.53 20.95 9.93
N ASN A 24 -6.30 20.44 10.10
CA ASN A 24 -5.07 21.14 9.73
C ASN A 24 -4.66 20.91 8.27
N LEU A 25 -5.29 19.93 7.59
CA LEU A 25 -4.94 19.51 6.24
C LEU A 25 -6.14 19.61 5.30
N ASP A 26 -6.00 20.40 4.24
CA ASP A 26 -6.92 20.46 3.10
C ASP A 26 -6.24 19.83 1.87
N LEU A 27 -6.51 18.54 1.63
CA LEU A 27 -6.04 17.84 0.44
C LEU A 27 -7.06 18.01 -0.67
N ARG A 28 -6.73 18.82 -1.67
CA ARG A 28 -7.52 18.97 -2.88
C ARG A 28 -7.13 17.89 -3.87
N LEU A 29 -7.92 16.84 -3.92
CA LEU A 29 -7.70 15.70 -4.81
C LEU A 29 -8.70 15.71 -5.96
N ARG A 30 -8.24 15.29 -7.14
CA ARG A 30 -9.04 15.06 -8.34
C ARG A 30 -9.16 13.57 -8.61
N ALA A 31 -10.20 13.19 -9.33
CA ALA A 31 -10.33 11.83 -9.81
C ALA A 31 -9.14 11.42 -10.68
N LEU A 32 -8.72 10.17 -10.54
CA LEU A 32 -7.72 9.55 -11.41
C LEU A 32 -8.39 8.98 -12.68
N GLU A 33 -7.61 8.72 -13.70
CA GLU A 33 -8.11 8.02 -14.91
C GLU A 33 -8.55 6.59 -14.57
N CYS A 34 -7.76 5.90 -13.74
CA CYS A 34 -8.13 4.60 -13.19
C CYS A 34 -9.21 4.75 -12.11
N LYS A 35 -10.18 3.84 -12.13
CA LYS A 35 -11.32 3.87 -11.19
C LYS A 35 -11.20 2.84 -10.08
N LYS A 36 -10.21 1.94 -10.15
CA LYS A 36 -10.02 0.89 -9.15
C LYS A 36 -8.55 0.81 -8.70
N ALA A 37 -8.36 0.57 -7.42
CA ALA A 37 -7.05 0.29 -6.84
C ALA A 37 -7.13 -0.93 -5.92
N LEU A 38 -6.17 -1.85 -6.05
CA LEU A 38 -5.93 -2.94 -5.13
C LEU A 38 -4.84 -2.54 -4.13
N LEU A 39 -5.16 -2.58 -2.85
CA LEU A 39 -4.23 -2.30 -1.77
C LEU A 39 -3.69 -3.60 -1.16
N HIS A 40 -2.38 -3.81 -1.25
CA HIS A 40 -1.68 -4.81 -0.44
C HIS A 40 -1.14 -4.16 0.84
N GLY A 41 -1.76 -4.47 1.98
CA GLY A 41 -1.27 -4.03 3.29
C GLY A 41 0.04 -4.73 3.66
N HIS A 42 1.06 -3.95 4.01
CA HIS A 42 2.31 -4.49 4.53
C HIS A 42 2.07 -5.25 5.85
N CYS A 43 2.81 -6.35 6.08
CA CYS A 43 2.61 -7.17 7.28
C CYS A 43 2.76 -6.37 8.59
N HIS A 44 3.66 -5.39 8.65
CA HIS A 44 3.77 -4.49 9.79
C HIS A 44 2.54 -3.59 9.95
N GLN A 45 1.99 -3.03 8.86
CA GLN A 45 0.75 -2.24 8.93
C GLN A 45 -0.40 -3.06 9.51
N LYS A 46 -0.49 -4.33 9.12
CA LYS A 46 -1.50 -5.27 9.64
C LYS A 46 -1.25 -5.61 11.12
N ALA A 47 0.00 -5.90 11.49
CA ALA A 47 0.37 -6.25 12.85
C ALA A 47 0.14 -5.13 13.86
N PHE A 48 0.37 -3.88 13.45
CA PHE A 48 0.15 -2.69 14.29
C PHE A 48 -1.23 -2.05 14.10
N SER A 49 -2.11 -2.66 13.29
CA SER A 49 -3.46 -2.16 13.01
C SER A 49 -3.47 -0.76 12.38
N VAL A 50 -2.43 -0.39 11.63
CA VAL A 50 -2.28 0.92 10.96
C VAL A 50 -2.60 0.88 9.47
N LEU A 51 -3.40 -0.09 9.03
CA LEU A 51 -3.86 -0.16 7.63
C LEU A 51 -5.05 0.79 7.37
N SER A 52 -5.87 1.05 8.38
CA SER A 52 -7.03 1.94 8.24
C SER A 52 -6.68 3.38 7.85
N PRO A 53 -5.60 4.02 8.34
CA PRO A 53 -5.13 5.30 7.83
C PRO A 53 -4.84 5.29 6.33
N VAL A 54 -4.21 4.22 5.81
CA VAL A 54 -3.92 4.06 4.38
C VAL A 54 -5.21 4.04 3.57
N GLN A 55 -6.15 3.21 3.98
CA GLN A 55 -7.48 3.11 3.35
C GLN A 55 -8.20 4.46 3.37
N ARG A 56 -8.11 5.17 4.50
CA ARG A 56 -8.76 6.46 4.68
C ARG A 56 -8.20 7.53 3.74
N VAL A 57 -6.87 7.68 3.65
CA VAL A 57 -6.27 8.71 2.79
C VAL A 57 -6.46 8.40 1.30
N LEU A 58 -6.41 7.13 0.90
CA LEU A 58 -6.75 6.74 -0.48
C LEU A 58 -8.23 6.93 -0.80
N GLY A 59 -9.11 6.70 0.17
CA GLY A 59 -10.54 6.92 0.04
C GLY A 59 -10.96 8.39 -0.14
N LEU A 60 -10.03 9.35 0.05
CA LEU A 60 -10.27 10.76 -0.29
C LEU A 60 -10.20 11.04 -1.79
N ILE A 61 -9.63 10.13 -2.58
CA ILE A 61 -9.53 10.30 -4.04
C ILE A 61 -10.92 10.08 -4.66
N PRO A 62 -11.48 11.11 -5.33
CA PRO A 62 -12.82 10.99 -5.89
C PRO A 62 -12.93 9.82 -6.88
N GLU A 63 -14.04 9.09 -6.81
CA GLU A 63 -14.40 8.01 -7.72
C GLU A 63 -13.42 6.82 -7.75
N LEU A 64 -12.50 6.72 -6.81
CA LEU A 64 -11.58 5.59 -6.70
C LEU A 64 -12.22 4.48 -5.85
N GLU A 65 -12.51 3.35 -6.46
CA GLU A 65 -12.88 2.12 -5.76
C GLU A 65 -11.62 1.48 -5.18
N LEU A 66 -11.54 1.42 -3.85
CA LEU A 66 -10.41 0.82 -3.14
C LEU A 66 -10.79 -0.54 -2.61
N GLU A 67 -10.09 -1.57 -3.07
CA GLU A 67 -10.22 -2.94 -2.56
C GLU A 67 -8.92 -3.35 -1.86
N THR A 68 -9.04 -3.86 -0.63
CA THR A 68 -7.88 -4.41 0.09
C THR A 68 -7.76 -5.90 -0.20
N ILE A 69 -6.59 -6.30 -0.71
CA ILE A 69 -6.31 -7.72 -0.98
C ILE A 69 -6.26 -8.48 0.34
N ASP A 70 -7.08 -9.52 0.45
CA ASP A 70 -7.00 -10.47 1.56
C ASP A 70 -5.80 -11.41 1.36
N SER A 71 -4.64 -10.94 1.75
CA SER A 71 -3.38 -11.67 1.68
C SER A 71 -2.65 -11.60 3.01
N SER A 72 -1.93 -12.66 3.39
CA SER A 72 -1.14 -12.66 4.63
C SER A 72 0.16 -11.87 4.45
N CYS A 73 1.08 -12.37 3.67
CA CYS A 73 2.40 -11.80 3.41
C CYS A 73 2.69 -11.82 1.90
N CYS A 74 3.57 -10.93 1.45
CA CYS A 74 4.08 -10.96 0.08
C CYS A 74 5.16 -12.05 -0.14
N GLY A 75 5.65 -12.66 0.94
CA GLY A 75 6.72 -13.67 0.90
C GLY A 75 8.12 -13.13 1.20
N MET A 76 8.34 -11.83 1.18
CA MET A 76 9.69 -11.27 1.31
C MET A 76 10.23 -11.28 2.73
N ALA A 77 9.40 -11.01 3.75
CA ALA A 77 9.78 -11.04 5.17
C ALA A 77 11.18 -10.41 5.44
N GLY A 78 11.32 -9.13 5.13
CA GLY A 78 12.62 -8.44 5.19
C GLY A 78 13.56 -8.90 4.07
N SER A 79 14.67 -9.53 4.43
CA SER A 79 15.66 -10.08 3.48
C SER A 79 15.39 -11.53 3.06
N PHE A 80 14.46 -12.24 3.73
CA PHE A 80 14.20 -13.66 3.54
C PHE A 80 14.03 -14.05 2.04
N GLY A 81 13.19 -13.35 1.32
CA GLY A 81 12.92 -13.66 -0.09
C GLY A 81 14.04 -13.28 -1.06
N TYR A 82 15.09 -12.58 -0.61
CA TYR A 82 16.29 -12.30 -1.41
C TYR A 82 17.34 -13.41 -1.32
N GLU A 83 17.22 -14.29 -0.33
CA GLU A 83 18.14 -15.39 -0.13
C GLU A 83 17.78 -16.54 -1.08
N LYS A 84 18.79 -17.10 -1.75
CA LYS A 84 18.60 -18.15 -2.76
C LYS A 84 17.85 -19.36 -2.19
N GLU A 85 18.16 -19.72 -0.96
CA GLU A 85 17.60 -20.89 -0.26
C GLU A 85 16.11 -20.69 0.07
N HIS A 86 15.63 -19.43 0.13
CA HIS A 86 14.26 -19.09 0.50
C HIS A 86 13.41 -18.62 -0.69
N TYR A 87 14.02 -18.51 -1.87
CA TYR A 87 13.37 -17.96 -3.05
C TYR A 87 12.06 -18.67 -3.40
N ASP A 88 12.09 -20.00 -3.50
CA ASP A 88 10.92 -20.79 -3.87
C ASP A 88 9.81 -20.62 -2.83
N ALA A 89 10.12 -20.71 -1.54
CA ALA A 89 9.16 -20.50 -0.46
C ALA A 89 8.57 -19.08 -0.50
N SER A 90 9.38 -18.06 -0.79
CA SER A 90 8.95 -16.68 -0.93
C SER A 90 7.93 -16.51 -2.08
N ILE A 91 8.21 -17.12 -3.23
CA ILE A 91 7.29 -17.10 -4.39
C ILE A 91 6.01 -17.88 -4.10
N GLU A 92 6.09 -19.03 -3.46
CA GLU A 92 4.92 -19.81 -3.05
C GLU A 92 4.00 -18.98 -2.12
N MET A 93 4.57 -18.29 -1.13
CA MET A 93 3.79 -17.43 -0.24
C MET A 93 3.05 -16.34 -0.98
N GLY A 94 3.71 -15.63 -1.92
CA GLY A 94 3.06 -14.64 -2.76
C GLY A 94 1.97 -15.22 -3.66
N SER A 95 2.14 -16.46 -4.09
CA SER A 95 1.23 -17.17 -5.00
C SER A 95 -0.04 -17.68 -4.31
N LEU A 96 -0.10 -17.73 -2.98
CA LEU A 96 -1.28 -18.20 -2.26
C LEU A 96 -2.50 -17.31 -2.50
N SER A 97 -2.34 -15.99 -2.50
CA SER A 97 -3.45 -15.05 -2.67
C SER A 97 -3.04 -13.74 -3.36
N LEU A 98 -1.86 -13.20 -3.07
CA LEU A 98 -1.45 -11.88 -3.56
C LEU A 98 -1.31 -11.83 -5.07
N PHE A 99 -0.52 -12.72 -5.67
CA PHE A 99 -0.31 -12.74 -7.12
C PHE A 99 -1.58 -13.05 -7.89
N PRO A 100 -2.39 -14.08 -7.50
CA PRO A 100 -3.67 -14.33 -8.16
C PRO A 100 -4.63 -13.15 -8.14
N ALA A 101 -4.75 -12.44 -7.00
CA ALA A 101 -5.60 -11.26 -6.89
C ALA A 101 -5.18 -10.17 -7.88
N ILE A 102 -3.87 -9.93 -8.02
CA ILE A 102 -3.33 -8.88 -8.90
C ILE A 102 -3.45 -9.28 -10.37
N THR A 103 -3.13 -10.52 -10.72
CA THR A 103 -3.17 -10.98 -12.11
C THR A 103 -4.59 -11.20 -12.63
N GLY A 104 -5.56 -11.39 -11.74
CA GLY A 104 -6.98 -11.47 -12.08
C GLY A 104 -7.61 -10.11 -12.42
N GLU A 105 -6.93 -9.01 -12.10
CA GLU A 105 -7.47 -7.66 -12.34
C GLU A 105 -7.09 -7.09 -13.71
N LYS A 106 -7.90 -6.12 -14.15
CA LYS A 106 -7.67 -5.41 -15.40
C LYS A 106 -6.35 -4.62 -15.37
N ALA A 107 -5.79 -4.39 -16.54
CA ALA A 107 -4.50 -3.69 -16.67
C ALA A 107 -4.51 -2.24 -16.15
N ASP A 108 -5.66 -1.58 -16.19
CA ASP A 108 -5.87 -0.21 -15.73
C ASP A 108 -6.11 -0.09 -14.21
N CYS A 109 -6.27 -1.22 -13.50
CA CYS A 109 -6.36 -1.22 -12.04
C CYS A 109 -5.01 -0.83 -11.42
N LEU A 110 -4.98 0.13 -10.50
CA LEU A 110 -3.76 0.46 -9.75
C LEU A 110 -3.46 -0.60 -8.71
N ILE A 111 -2.18 -0.91 -8.55
CA ILE A 111 -1.70 -1.75 -7.45
C ILE A 111 -0.96 -0.87 -6.46
N VAL A 112 -1.37 -0.90 -5.20
CA VAL A 112 -0.80 -0.05 -4.14
C VAL A 112 -0.17 -0.92 -3.07
N ALA A 113 1.08 -0.63 -2.73
CA ALA A 113 1.80 -1.29 -1.66
C ALA A 113 2.91 -0.37 -1.10
N ASP A 114 2.94 -0.17 0.22
CA ASP A 114 3.90 0.76 0.84
C ASP A 114 5.26 0.10 1.08
N GLY A 115 5.31 -1.18 1.38
CA GLY A 115 6.56 -1.89 1.59
C GLY A 115 7.41 -1.98 0.31
N ALA A 116 8.68 -1.55 0.37
CA ALA A 116 9.58 -1.61 -0.78
C ALA A 116 9.79 -3.05 -1.27
N SER A 117 10.02 -3.99 -0.33
CA SER A 117 10.14 -5.42 -0.65
C SER A 117 8.84 -6.00 -1.21
N CYS A 118 7.67 -5.57 -0.70
CA CYS A 118 6.38 -5.97 -1.26
C CYS A 118 6.23 -5.51 -2.72
N ARG A 119 6.62 -4.27 -3.03
CA ARG A 119 6.56 -3.77 -4.41
C ARG A 119 7.46 -4.57 -5.34
N GLY A 120 8.71 -4.82 -4.92
CA GLY A 120 9.62 -5.65 -5.71
C GLY A 120 9.09 -7.06 -5.96
N GLN A 121 8.51 -7.69 -4.93
CA GLN A 121 7.93 -9.02 -5.03
C GLN A 121 6.70 -9.08 -5.97
N ILE A 122 5.82 -8.08 -5.87
CA ILE A 122 4.65 -7.98 -6.75
C ILE A 122 5.10 -7.79 -8.21
N GLU A 123 6.03 -6.88 -8.45
CA GLU A 123 6.56 -6.62 -9.79
C GLU A 123 7.22 -7.89 -10.36
N HIS A 124 8.05 -8.57 -9.57
CA HIS A 124 8.70 -9.80 -9.97
C HIS A 124 7.70 -10.94 -10.26
N GLY A 125 6.72 -11.14 -9.37
CA GLY A 125 5.79 -12.28 -9.48
C GLY A 125 4.62 -12.05 -10.45
N THR A 126 4.30 -10.80 -10.81
CA THR A 126 3.11 -10.49 -11.62
C THR A 126 3.39 -9.63 -12.86
N GLY A 127 4.58 -9.04 -12.98
CA GLY A 127 4.90 -8.07 -14.03
C GLY A 127 4.17 -6.72 -13.87
N ARG A 128 3.40 -6.52 -12.78
CA ARG A 128 2.67 -5.28 -12.49
C ARG A 128 3.52 -4.40 -11.58
N ALA A 129 3.68 -3.13 -11.92
CA ALA A 129 4.42 -2.16 -11.12
C ALA A 129 3.53 -1.53 -10.05
N PRO A 130 3.71 -1.86 -8.74
CA PRO A 130 2.92 -1.28 -7.69
C PRO A 130 3.43 0.12 -7.32
N LEU A 131 2.51 0.97 -6.87
CA LEU A 131 2.81 2.31 -6.40
C LEU A 131 2.76 2.39 -4.87
N HIS A 132 3.60 3.25 -4.30
CA HIS A 132 3.45 3.67 -2.91
C HIS A 132 2.25 4.62 -2.77
N VAL A 133 1.54 4.60 -1.65
CA VAL A 133 0.39 5.48 -1.38
C VAL A 133 0.70 6.95 -1.65
N ALA A 134 1.86 7.45 -1.22
CA ALA A 134 2.29 8.82 -1.48
C ALA A 134 2.34 9.17 -2.98
N ARG A 135 2.70 8.20 -3.83
CA ARG A 135 2.72 8.40 -5.28
C ARG A 135 1.31 8.48 -5.86
N VAL A 136 0.41 7.65 -5.37
CA VAL A 136 -1.00 7.68 -5.78
C VAL A 136 -1.65 9.01 -5.38
N LEU A 137 -1.43 9.47 -4.14
CA LEU A 137 -1.89 10.78 -3.69
C LEU A 137 -1.31 11.91 -4.54
N GLN A 138 -0.01 11.86 -4.86
CA GLN A 138 0.64 12.86 -5.72
C GLN A 138 -0.01 12.93 -7.11
N MET A 139 -0.36 11.80 -7.71
CA MET A 139 -1.06 11.76 -9.01
C MET A 139 -2.45 12.37 -8.93
N ALA A 140 -3.11 12.26 -7.77
CA ALA A 140 -4.44 12.79 -7.54
C ALA A 140 -4.44 14.26 -7.08
N LEU A 141 -3.30 14.88 -6.75
CA LEU A 141 -3.26 16.29 -6.37
C LEU A 141 -3.81 17.16 -7.51
N ALA A 142 -4.77 18.03 -7.18
CA ALA A 142 -5.26 19.05 -8.11
C ALA A 142 -4.17 20.12 -8.32
N GLU A 143 -4.04 20.59 -9.54
CA GLU A 143 -3.21 21.76 -9.85
C GLU A 143 -3.76 22.98 -9.10
N ARG A 144 -2.86 23.84 -8.63
CA ARG A 144 -3.23 25.11 -7.97
C ARG A 144 -3.73 26.12 -8.94
#